data_804f385572bf5987fabc5553ca7b6ebd
#
_entry.id   804f385572bf5987fabc5553ca7b6ebd
#
_cell.length_a   1.000
_cell.length_b   1.000
_cell.length_c   1.000
_cell.angle_alpha   90.00
_cell.angle_beta   90.00
_cell.angle_gamma   90.00
#
_symmetry.space_group_name_H-M   'P 1'
#
loop_
_entity.id
_entity.type
_entity.pdbx_description
1 polymer ?
#
loop_
_entity_poly.entity_id
_entity_poly.type
_entity_poly.pdbx_seq_one_letter_code
_entity_poly.pdbx_strand_id
1 'polypeptide(L)'
;MNASASVSDQLDQLVARAASEFAGAATPADLENAKARYLGKSGQLTDLMKGLAQLPVEEKKVRGAAINTAKQAIEAALAARRQALQDADLERQLRAEALDVTLPGRQRDAGGLHPIALAWERVEQVFASMGFDVADGPEIESDWFNFTALNNPPNHPARSMQDTFYVDLEDENGLPYCLRTHTSPMQIRYATAHARRHAAALARGEVSEIRVIAPGRTYRVDNDATHSPMFHQVEGLWLGENVSFKDLKATYLGFCKAFFETDDLILRFRPSYFPFTEPSAEIDIQFQSGPLAGKWLEVSGSGQVHPQVVRNMGLDPERFIGFAFGSGIDRLAMLRYGISDLRLFFEGDVRFLSQFA
;
A
#
# COMPACT_ATOMS: atom_id res chain seq x y z
N MET A 1 14.15 -36.45 -85.44
CA MET A 1 14.71 -36.31 -84.09
C MET A 1 14.98 -34.86 -83.68
N ASN A 2 14.80 -33.82 -84.48
CA ASN A 2 15.20 -32.44 -84.11
C ASN A 2 14.11 -31.55 -83.45
N ALA A 3 12.83 -31.91 -83.48
CA ALA A 3 11.79 -31.03 -82.99
C ALA A 3 11.54 -31.13 -81.43
N SER A 4 11.83 -32.29 -80.85
CA SER A 4 11.65 -32.47 -79.40
C SER A 4 12.77 -31.87 -78.52
N ALA A 5 14.02 -31.87 -79.07
CA ALA A 5 15.15 -31.21 -78.40
C ALA A 5 14.97 -29.68 -78.38
N SER A 6 14.46 -29.07 -79.43
CA SER A 6 14.21 -27.65 -79.49
C SER A 6 13.10 -27.14 -78.51
N VAL A 7 12.11 -27.95 -78.16
CA VAL A 7 11.05 -27.58 -77.21
C VAL A 7 11.51 -27.73 -75.76
N SER A 8 12.34 -28.73 -75.43
CA SER A 8 12.94 -28.84 -74.15
C SER A 8 13.84 -27.65 -73.84
N ASP A 9 14.70 -27.28 -74.77
CA ASP A 9 15.60 -26.08 -74.63
C ASP A 9 14.80 -24.79 -74.41
N GLN A 10 13.65 -24.65 -75.09
CA GLN A 10 12.77 -23.50 -74.91
C GLN A 10 12.11 -23.46 -73.51
N LEU A 11 11.72 -24.60 -72.97
CA LEU A 11 11.13 -24.70 -71.64
C LEU A 11 12.21 -24.44 -70.56
N ASP A 12 13.39 -24.96 -70.74
CA ASP A 12 14.52 -24.77 -69.82
C ASP A 12 14.93 -23.26 -69.79
N GLN A 13 14.99 -22.59 -70.93
CA GLN A 13 15.22 -21.17 -70.98
C GLN A 13 14.08 -20.36 -70.35
N LEU A 14 12.82 -20.83 -70.49
CA LEU A 14 11.68 -20.17 -69.84
C LEU A 14 11.75 -20.27 -68.31
N VAL A 15 12.09 -21.43 -67.77
CA VAL A 15 12.32 -21.66 -66.37
C VAL A 15 13.44 -20.80 -65.82
N ALA A 16 14.60 -20.76 -66.56
CA ALA A 16 15.74 -19.95 -66.15
C ALA A 16 15.42 -18.45 -66.12
N ARG A 17 14.68 -17.95 -67.12
CA ARG A 17 14.25 -16.54 -67.17
C ARG A 17 13.26 -16.23 -66.04
N ALA A 18 12.27 -17.10 -65.80
CA ALA A 18 11.30 -16.91 -64.71
C ALA A 18 12.02 -16.91 -63.34
N ALA A 19 12.93 -17.85 -63.11
CA ALA A 19 13.70 -17.91 -61.88
C ALA A 19 14.54 -16.66 -61.64
N SER A 20 15.25 -16.20 -62.72
CA SER A 20 16.04 -14.96 -62.65
C SER A 20 15.18 -13.72 -62.38
N GLU A 21 14.02 -13.61 -63.00
CA GLU A 21 13.12 -12.48 -62.83
C GLU A 21 12.45 -12.50 -61.41
N PHE A 22 12.08 -13.68 -60.90
CA PHE A 22 11.62 -13.80 -59.53
C PHE A 22 12.72 -13.43 -58.53
N ALA A 23 13.92 -13.90 -58.71
CA ALA A 23 15.05 -13.56 -57.85
C ALA A 23 15.32 -12.05 -57.81
N GLY A 24 15.11 -11.35 -58.93
CA GLY A 24 15.25 -9.90 -59.02
C GLY A 24 14.10 -9.07 -58.48
N ALA A 25 12.93 -9.67 -58.18
CA ALA A 25 11.80 -8.93 -57.66
C ALA A 25 12.11 -8.38 -56.24
N ALA A 26 12.10 -7.06 -56.08
CA ALA A 26 12.43 -6.39 -54.85
C ALA A 26 11.22 -6.35 -53.85
N THR A 27 10.01 -6.37 -54.35
CA THR A 27 8.78 -6.29 -53.53
C THR A 27 7.81 -7.43 -53.84
N PRO A 28 6.88 -7.77 -52.93
CA PRO A 28 5.80 -8.72 -53.23
C PRO A 28 4.97 -8.34 -54.46
N ALA A 29 4.77 -7.05 -54.74
CA ALA A 29 4.07 -6.55 -55.90
C ALA A 29 4.81 -6.85 -57.22
N ASP A 30 6.13 -6.64 -57.21
CA ASP A 30 6.99 -6.99 -58.34
C ASP A 30 6.95 -8.48 -58.63
N LEU A 31 6.99 -9.32 -57.58
CA LEU A 31 6.92 -10.74 -57.70
C LEU A 31 5.59 -11.26 -58.26
N GLU A 32 4.47 -10.65 -57.83
CA GLU A 32 3.15 -11.01 -58.42
C GLU A 32 3.00 -10.52 -59.85
N ASN A 33 3.58 -9.38 -60.23
CA ASN A 33 3.66 -8.91 -61.60
C ASN A 33 4.48 -9.84 -62.49
N ALA A 34 5.64 -10.31 -61.99
CA ALA A 34 6.48 -11.26 -62.68
C ALA A 34 5.76 -12.62 -62.84
N LYS A 35 5.10 -13.13 -61.79
CA LYS A 35 4.26 -14.35 -61.84
C LYS A 35 3.18 -14.23 -62.91
N ALA A 36 2.52 -13.11 -63.08
CA ALA A 36 1.47 -12.95 -64.06
C ALA A 36 1.99 -13.14 -65.48
N ARG A 37 3.23 -12.75 -65.81
CA ARG A 37 3.87 -12.90 -67.10
C ARG A 37 4.14 -14.37 -67.48
N TYR A 38 4.37 -15.26 -66.49
CA TYR A 38 4.69 -16.65 -66.72
C TYR A 38 3.49 -17.57 -66.45
N LEU A 39 2.77 -17.39 -65.36
CA LEU A 39 1.71 -18.29 -64.85
C LEU A 39 0.29 -17.68 -64.93
N GLY A 40 0.14 -16.40 -65.38
CA GLY A 40 -1.13 -15.75 -65.53
C GLY A 40 -2.01 -16.35 -66.64
N LYS A 41 -3.26 -15.86 -66.78
CA LYS A 41 -4.23 -16.34 -67.79
C LYS A 41 -3.70 -16.16 -69.21
N SER A 42 -2.89 -15.15 -69.45
CA SER A 42 -2.18 -14.87 -70.74
C SER A 42 -0.65 -15.03 -70.57
N GLY A 43 -0.21 -15.79 -69.60
CA GLY A 43 1.20 -16.04 -69.31
C GLY A 43 1.83 -17.01 -70.31
N GLN A 44 3.15 -16.87 -70.47
CA GLN A 44 3.91 -17.63 -71.48
C GLN A 44 3.74 -19.16 -71.33
N LEU A 45 3.69 -19.70 -70.11
CA LEU A 45 3.45 -21.13 -69.88
C LEU A 45 2.01 -21.50 -70.19
N THR A 46 1.06 -20.64 -69.92
CA THR A 46 -0.36 -20.89 -70.20
C THR A 46 -0.64 -20.95 -71.69
N ASP A 47 0.07 -20.12 -72.48
CA ASP A 47 -0.05 -20.14 -73.92
C ASP A 47 0.58 -21.36 -74.55
N LEU A 48 1.68 -21.88 -74.00
CA LEU A 48 2.26 -23.16 -74.37
C LEU A 48 1.32 -24.35 -74.08
N MET A 49 0.59 -24.27 -72.95
CA MET A 49 -0.44 -25.26 -72.59
C MET A 49 -1.64 -25.24 -73.58
N LYS A 50 -2.08 -24.06 -73.97
CA LYS A 50 -3.16 -23.94 -74.99
C LYS A 50 -2.75 -24.53 -76.33
N GLY A 51 -1.48 -24.34 -76.73
CA GLY A 51 -0.89 -24.92 -77.96
C GLY A 51 -0.89 -26.45 -77.98
N LEU A 52 -0.93 -27.12 -76.86
CA LEU A 52 -1.03 -28.60 -76.81
C LEU A 52 -2.34 -29.13 -77.42
N ALA A 53 -3.40 -28.32 -77.44
CA ALA A 53 -4.71 -28.79 -77.95
C ALA A 53 -4.66 -29.24 -79.42
N GLN A 54 -3.73 -28.67 -80.20
CA GLN A 54 -3.65 -28.88 -81.67
C GLN A 54 -2.67 -30.02 -82.08
N LEU A 55 -2.02 -30.69 -81.12
CA LEU A 55 -1.00 -31.71 -81.38
C LEU A 55 -1.53 -33.14 -81.40
N PRO A 56 -0.88 -34.07 -82.12
CA PRO A 56 -1.19 -35.52 -82.07
C PRO A 56 -1.07 -36.08 -80.64
N VAL A 57 -1.81 -37.16 -80.31
CA VAL A 57 -1.93 -37.74 -78.99
C VAL A 57 -0.61 -38.13 -78.33
N GLU A 58 0.32 -38.70 -79.07
CA GLU A 58 1.63 -39.12 -78.60
C GLU A 58 2.52 -37.92 -78.28
N GLU A 59 2.49 -36.89 -79.10
CA GLU A 59 3.26 -35.66 -78.81
C GLU A 59 2.67 -34.84 -77.66
N LYS A 60 1.30 -34.86 -77.51
CA LYS A 60 0.64 -34.26 -76.37
C LYS A 60 1.12 -34.79 -75.06
N LYS A 61 1.32 -36.07 -74.91
CA LYS A 61 1.76 -36.73 -73.67
C LYS A 61 3.17 -36.33 -73.28
N VAL A 62 4.08 -36.35 -74.23
CA VAL A 62 5.51 -35.98 -74.00
C VAL A 62 5.63 -34.49 -73.68
N ARG A 63 5.06 -33.64 -74.52
CA ARG A 63 5.15 -32.17 -74.32
C ARG A 63 4.35 -31.71 -73.08
N GLY A 64 3.21 -32.35 -72.77
CA GLY A 64 2.44 -32.07 -71.58
C GLY A 64 3.24 -32.38 -70.30
N ALA A 65 3.94 -33.51 -70.26
CA ALA A 65 4.82 -33.85 -69.15
C ALA A 65 5.98 -32.81 -68.97
N ALA A 66 6.62 -32.41 -70.05
CA ALA A 66 7.68 -31.41 -70.03
C ALA A 66 7.18 -30.04 -69.56
N ILE A 67 6.02 -29.59 -70.04
CA ILE A 67 5.39 -28.32 -69.60
C ILE A 67 5.02 -28.38 -68.09
N ASN A 68 4.52 -29.54 -67.62
CA ASN A 68 4.18 -29.70 -66.20
C ASN A 68 5.42 -29.65 -65.32
N THR A 69 6.53 -30.27 -65.77
CA THR A 69 7.85 -30.14 -65.06
C THR A 69 8.33 -28.70 -65.00
N ALA A 70 8.25 -28.01 -66.13
CA ALA A 70 8.63 -26.58 -66.19
C ALA A 70 7.71 -25.71 -65.27
N LYS A 71 6.40 -26.03 -65.25
CA LYS A 71 5.45 -25.35 -64.33
C LYS A 71 5.83 -25.53 -62.87
N GLN A 72 6.12 -26.75 -62.46
CA GLN A 72 6.52 -27.06 -61.09
C GLN A 72 7.83 -26.34 -60.73
N ALA A 73 8.83 -26.28 -61.63
CA ALA A 73 10.06 -25.57 -61.41
C ALA A 73 9.85 -24.03 -61.26
N ILE A 74 8.96 -23.44 -62.06
CA ILE A 74 8.60 -22.01 -61.97
C ILE A 74 7.83 -21.74 -60.69
N GLU A 75 6.90 -22.59 -60.30
CA GLU A 75 6.15 -22.46 -59.05
C GLU A 75 7.04 -22.62 -57.82
N ALA A 76 8.00 -23.52 -57.85
CA ALA A 76 9.01 -23.68 -56.80
C ALA A 76 9.89 -22.43 -56.64
N ALA A 77 10.40 -21.88 -57.78
CA ALA A 77 11.17 -20.64 -57.74
C ALA A 77 10.38 -19.44 -57.23
N LEU A 78 9.10 -19.34 -57.61
CA LEU A 78 8.18 -18.32 -57.10
C LEU A 78 7.98 -18.45 -55.59
N ALA A 79 7.71 -19.67 -55.11
CA ALA A 79 7.49 -19.93 -53.69
C ALA A 79 8.77 -19.59 -52.85
N ALA A 80 9.93 -20.00 -53.31
CA ALA A 80 11.20 -19.71 -52.67
C ALA A 80 11.41 -18.18 -52.52
N ARG A 81 11.18 -17.40 -53.59
CA ARG A 81 11.32 -15.94 -53.55
C ARG A 81 10.29 -15.28 -52.65
N ARG A 82 9.04 -15.76 -52.68
CA ARG A 82 8.00 -15.23 -51.78
C ARG A 82 8.39 -15.41 -50.31
N GLN A 83 8.87 -16.60 -49.96
CA GLN A 83 9.36 -16.87 -48.61
C GLN A 83 10.51 -15.95 -48.23
N ALA A 84 11.48 -15.81 -49.11
CA ALA A 84 12.64 -14.91 -48.85
C ALA A 84 12.22 -13.42 -48.63
N LEU A 85 11.22 -12.95 -49.38
CA LEU A 85 10.72 -11.59 -49.17
C LEU A 85 9.95 -11.46 -47.84
N GLN A 86 9.18 -12.48 -47.44
CA GLN A 86 8.50 -12.51 -46.17
C GLN A 86 9.47 -12.55 -44.99
N ASP A 87 10.51 -13.40 -45.09
CA ASP A 87 11.54 -13.52 -44.05
C ASP A 87 12.30 -12.20 -43.89
N ALA A 88 12.66 -11.54 -45.01
CA ALA A 88 13.33 -10.24 -44.98
C ALA A 88 12.46 -9.12 -44.39
N ASP A 89 11.16 -9.17 -44.63
CA ASP A 89 10.22 -8.21 -44.06
C ASP A 89 10.06 -8.44 -42.55
N LEU A 90 9.89 -9.70 -42.15
CA LEU A 90 9.81 -10.08 -40.73
C LEU A 90 11.09 -9.69 -39.98
N GLU A 91 12.27 -9.95 -40.56
CA GLU A 91 13.56 -9.58 -39.92
C GLU A 91 13.68 -8.05 -39.76
N ARG A 92 13.19 -7.29 -40.75
CA ARG A 92 13.17 -5.83 -40.66
C ARG A 92 12.23 -5.36 -39.55
N GLN A 93 11.02 -5.95 -39.42
CA GLN A 93 10.09 -5.63 -38.35
C GLN A 93 10.67 -5.97 -37.00
N LEU A 94 11.21 -7.16 -36.83
CA LEU A 94 11.84 -7.60 -35.57
C LEU A 94 12.98 -6.68 -35.15
N ARG A 95 13.80 -6.21 -36.12
CA ARG A 95 14.87 -5.24 -35.82
C ARG A 95 14.32 -3.87 -35.42
N ALA A 96 13.23 -3.42 -36.07
CA ALA A 96 12.60 -2.14 -35.75
C ALA A 96 11.89 -2.15 -34.37
N GLU A 97 11.38 -3.30 -33.98
CA GLU A 97 10.68 -3.50 -32.70
C GLU A 97 11.61 -3.99 -31.57
N ALA A 98 12.89 -4.21 -31.87
CA ALA A 98 13.85 -4.69 -30.87
C ALA A 98 14.00 -3.70 -29.71
N LEU A 99 13.76 -4.17 -28.51
CA LEU A 99 13.99 -3.41 -27.28
C LEU A 99 15.35 -3.79 -26.70
N ASP A 100 16.06 -2.79 -26.21
CA ASP A 100 17.31 -3.02 -25.47
C ASP A 100 16.97 -3.55 -24.07
N VAL A 101 17.07 -4.87 -23.92
CA VAL A 101 16.81 -5.57 -22.66
C VAL A 101 17.99 -5.50 -21.69
N THR A 102 19.12 -4.88 -22.07
CA THR A 102 20.27 -4.68 -21.18
C THR A 102 20.09 -3.45 -20.29
N LEU A 103 19.16 -2.55 -20.63
CA LEU A 103 18.81 -1.43 -19.77
C LEU A 103 18.12 -1.94 -18.51
N PRO A 104 18.46 -1.37 -17.32
CA PRO A 104 17.78 -1.72 -16.09
C PRO A 104 16.28 -1.44 -16.24
N GLY A 105 15.44 -2.35 -15.74
CA GLY A 105 14.01 -2.14 -15.65
C GLY A 105 13.68 -0.89 -14.83
N ARG A 106 12.46 -0.36 -14.96
CA ARG A 106 12.00 0.70 -14.05
C ARG A 106 12.17 0.21 -12.62
N GLN A 107 13.00 0.91 -11.84
CA GLN A 107 13.07 0.66 -10.41
C GLN A 107 11.65 0.88 -9.86
N ARG A 108 11.13 -0.10 -9.14
CA ARG A 108 9.99 0.12 -8.27
C ARG A 108 10.55 0.91 -7.10
N ASP A 109 9.97 2.06 -6.82
CA ASP A 109 10.30 2.80 -5.61
C ASP A 109 10.13 1.87 -4.40
N ALA A 110 11.09 1.88 -3.51
CA ALA A 110 10.96 1.15 -2.25
C ALA A 110 9.74 1.71 -1.51
N GLY A 111 8.84 0.85 -1.05
CA GLY A 111 7.73 1.29 -0.22
C GLY A 111 8.25 1.83 1.10
N GLY A 112 7.55 2.80 1.68
CA GLY A 112 7.80 3.34 3.02
C GLY A 112 6.73 2.90 4.03
N LEU A 113 6.94 3.24 5.29
CA LEU A 113 5.92 3.09 6.33
C LEU A 113 4.87 4.19 6.20
N HIS A 114 3.64 3.84 6.53
CA HIS A 114 2.56 4.82 6.61
C HIS A 114 2.89 5.92 7.64
N PRO A 115 2.58 7.21 7.40
CA PRO A 115 2.94 8.29 8.32
C PRO A 115 2.42 8.12 9.75
N ILE A 116 1.24 7.48 9.93
CA ILE A 116 0.75 7.12 11.27
C ILE A 116 1.66 6.05 11.91
N ALA A 117 2.14 5.06 11.15
CA ALA A 117 3.06 4.06 11.68
C ALA A 117 4.40 4.67 12.10
N LEU A 118 4.93 5.62 11.32
CA LEU A 118 6.13 6.39 11.66
C LEU A 118 5.94 7.22 12.96
N ALA A 119 4.78 7.87 13.09
CA ALA A 119 4.45 8.63 14.30
C ALA A 119 4.28 7.71 15.52
N TRP A 120 3.62 6.57 15.35
CA TRP A 120 3.44 5.56 16.39
C TRP A 120 4.77 5.01 16.88
N GLU A 121 5.61 4.53 15.97
CA GLU A 121 6.95 4.04 16.32
C GLU A 121 7.77 5.11 17.05
N ARG A 122 7.69 6.36 16.63
CA ARG A 122 8.37 7.47 17.29
C ARG A 122 7.85 7.71 18.71
N VAL A 123 6.54 7.62 18.94
CA VAL A 123 5.93 7.70 20.27
C VAL A 123 6.49 6.62 21.18
N GLU A 124 6.48 5.36 20.71
CA GLU A 124 7.02 4.23 21.50
C GLU A 124 8.49 4.42 21.84
N GLN A 125 9.33 4.79 20.87
CA GLN A 125 10.75 5.02 21.07
C GLN A 125 11.03 6.11 22.12
N VAL A 126 10.30 7.22 22.06
CA VAL A 126 10.48 8.32 23.00
C VAL A 126 10.08 7.88 24.42
N PHE A 127 8.91 7.27 24.60
CA PHE A 127 8.48 6.85 25.94
C PHE A 127 9.31 5.67 26.48
N ALA A 128 9.74 4.74 25.63
CA ALA A 128 10.67 3.68 26.05
C ALA A 128 11.99 4.27 26.57
N SER A 129 12.51 5.34 25.94
CA SER A 129 13.71 6.03 26.42
C SER A 129 13.51 6.72 27.78
N MET A 130 12.26 7.00 28.16
CA MET A 130 11.87 7.56 29.46
C MET A 130 11.55 6.49 30.50
N GLY A 131 11.72 5.20 30.17
CA GLY A 131 11.48 4.07 31.06
C GLY A 131 10.01 3.67 31.16
N PHE A 132 9.19 3.96 30.16
CA PHE A 132 7.83 3.44 30.07
C PHE A 132 7.81 2.12 29.33
N ASP A 133 7.05 1.16 29.85
CA ASP A 133 6.68 -0.05 29.12
C ASP A 133 5.63 0.24 28.05
N VAL A 134 5.59 -0.56 27.02
CA VAL A 134 4.53 -0.50 26.00
C VAL A 134 3.56 -1.66 26.20
N ALA A 135 2.28 -1.35 26.35
CA ALA A 135 1.24 -2.35 26.55
C ALA A 135 0.23 -2.34 25.41
N ASP A 136 -0.16 -3.52 24.97
CA ASP A 136 -1.20 -3.74 23.98
C ASP A 136 -2.38 -4.51 24.59
N GLY A 137 -3.57 -4.41 23.96
CA GLY A 137 -4.76 -5.11 24.41
C GLY A 137 -5.94 -5.06 23.46
N PRO A 138 -7.08 -5.66 23.85
CA PRO A 138 -8.21 -5.85 22.96
C PRO A 138 -8.85 -4.54 22.51
N GLU A 139 -9.28 -4.51 21.26
CA GLU A 139 -10.07 -3.41 20.69
C GLU A 139 -11.57 -3.55 21.05
N ILE A 140 -12.04 -4.78 21.23
CA ILE A 140 -13.39 -5.07 21.73
C ILE A 140 -13.28 -5.23 23.25
N GLU A 141 -13.93 -4.30 23.98
CA GLU A 141 -13.82 -4.21 25.43
C GLU A 141 -15.17 -4.38 26.12
N SER A 142 -15.12 -4.91 27.35
CA SER A 142 -16.29 -4.90 28.21
C SER A 142 -16.58 -3.50 28.74
N ASP A 143 -17.83 -3.26 29.08
CA ASP A 143 -18.29 -2.03 29.75
C ASP A 143 -17.44 -1.69 30.98
N TRP A 144 -17.06 -2.71 31.77
CA TRP A 144 -16.25 -2.52 32.96
C TRP A 144 -14.95 -1.79 32.65
N PHE A 145 -14.16 -2.30 31.71
CA PHE A 145 -12.85 -1.72 31.40
C PHE A 145 -12.95 -0.40 30.66
N ASN A 146 -13.93 -0.26 29.74
CA ASN A 146 -14.05 0.95 28.94
C ASN A 146 -14.64 2.13 29.72
N PHE A 147 -15.45 1.86 30.74
CA PHE A 147 -16.17 2.91 31.47
C PHE A 147 -16.11 2.79 32.98
N THR A 148 -16.67 1.74 33.57
CA THR A 148 -16.94 1.67 35.00
C THR A 148 -15.65 1.69 35.85
N ALA A 149 -14.62 0.94 35.46
CA ALA A 149 -13.33 0.94 36.15
C ALA A 149 -12.61 2.29 36.10
N LEU A 150 -12.95 3.11 35.10
CA LEU A 150 -12.40 4.45 34.88
C LEU A 150 -13.27 5.55 35.55
N ASN A 151 -14.02 5.18 36.61
CA ASN A 151 -14.87 6.07 37.37
C ASN A 151 -16.00 6.72 36.51
N ASN A 152 -16.44 6.01 35.48
CA ASN A 152 -17.52 6.43 34.59
C ASN A 152 -18.68 5.41 34.65
N PRO A 153 -19.50 5.40 35.73
CA PRO A 153 -20.59 4.44 35.90
C PRO A 153 -21.75 4.72 34.92
N PRO A 154 -22.72 3.78 34.77
CA PRO A 154 -23.79 3.85 33.78
C PRO A 154 -24.58 5.17 33.74
N ASN A 155 -24.77 5.78 34.88
CA ASN A 155 -25.56 7.01 35.03
C ASN A 155 -24.71 8.30 35.05
N HIS A 156 -23.43 8.21 34.73
CA HIS A 156 -22.54 9.37 34.75
C HIS A 156 -22.77 10.24 33.50
N PRO A 157 -22.91 11.57 33.64
CA PRO A 157 -23.19 12.46 32.50
C PRO A 157 -22.16 12.39 31.39
N ALA A 158 -20.88 12.23 31.72
CA ALA A 158 -19.80 12.12 30.73
C ALA A 158 -19.90 10.87 29.84
N ARG A 159 -20.61 9.81 30.30
CA ARG A 159 -20.83 8.58 29.53
C ARG A 159 -21.78 8.77 28.35
N SER A 160 -22.78 9.63 28.53
CA SER A 160 -23.77 9.95 27.49
C SER A 160 -23.19 10.78 26.33
N MET A 161 -21.99 11.35 26.51
CA MET A 161 -21.32 12.18 25.52
C MET A 161 -20.41 11.35 24.58
N GLN A 162 -20.32 10.04 24.77
CA GLN A 162 -19.48 9.17 23.97
C GLN A 162 -20.35 8.35 23.02
N ASP A 163 -20.28 8.71 21.74
CA ASP A 163 -20.86 7.91 20.67
C ASP A 163 -20.06 6.62 20.52
N THR A 164 -20.57 5.54 21.09
CA THR A 164 -19.87 4.24 21.21
C THR A 164 -20.45 3.24 20.22
N PHE A 165 -19.59 2.52 19.51
CA PHE A 165 -19.97 1.34 18.73
C PHE A 165 -20.10 0.14 19.65
N TYR A 166 -21.31 -0.36 19.85
CA TYR A 166 -21.57 -1.60 20.56
C TYR A 166 -21.58 -2.78 19.60
N VAL A 167 -21.12 -3.94 20.07
CA VAL A 167 -21.13 -5.20 19.32
C VAL A 167 -22.22 -6.11 19.90
N ASP A 168 -22.75 -7.00 19.08
CA ASP A 168 -23.78 -7.98 19.45
C ASP A 168 -23.17 -9.13 20.25
N LEU A 169 -22.60 -8.80 21.39
CA LEU A 169 -21.99 -9.71 22.35
C LEU A 169 -22.14 -9.10 23.76
N GLU A 170 -22.57 -9.89 24.72
CA GLU A 170 -22.74 -9.49 26.12
C GLU A 170 -21.70 -10.16 27.02
N ASP A 171 -21.34 -9.46 28.10
CA ASP A 171 -20.51 -10.01 29.17
C ASP A 171 -21.33 -10.88 30.14
N GLU A 172 -20.71 -11.43 31.15
CA GLU A 172 -21.34 -12.27 32.19
C GLU A 172 -22.45 -11.55 33.00
N ASN A 173 -22.51 -10.23 32.94
CA ASN A 173 -23.50 -9.40 33.60
C ASN A 173 -24.62 -8.93 32.65
N GLY A 174 -24.60 -9.38 31.40
CA GLY A 174 -25.58 -8.96 30.39
C GLY A 174 -25.33 -7.54 29.83
N LEU A 175 -24.11 -7.01 30.00
CA LEU A 175 -23.74 -5.71 29.45
C LEU A 175 -23.07 -5.90 28.08
N PRO A 176 -23.38 -5.06 27.07
CA PRO A 176 -22.82 -5.21 25.75
C PRO A 176 -21.32 -4.88 25.75
N TYR A 177 -20.57 -5.62 24.94
CA TYR A 177 -19.22 -5.23 24.56
C TYR A 177 -19.25 -4.06 23.59
N CYS A 178 -18.19 -3.26 23.58
CA CYS A 178 -18.02 -2.14 22.66
C CYS A 178 -16.65 -2.12 21.99
N LEU A 179 -16.53 -1.43 20.87
CA LEU A 179 -15.24 -1.00 20.39
C LEU A 179 -14.73 0.11 21.33
N ARG A 180 -13.52 -0.06 21.85
CA ARG A 180 -12.95 0.87 22.85
C ARG A 180 -12.91 2.30 22.33
N THR A 181 -13.42 3.24 23.12
CA THR A 181 -13.48 4.67 22.77
C THR A 181 -12.19 5.43 23.07
N HIS A 182 -11.29 4.80 23.79
CA HIS A 182 -9.95 5.26 24.18
C HIS A 182 -9.09 4.06 24.58
N THR A 183 -7.79 4.27 24.77
CA THR A 183 -6.86 3.18 25.18
C THR A 183 -6.73 3.05 26.71
N SER A 184 -7.48 3.83 27.51
CA SER A 184 -7.48 3.79 28.98
C SER A 184 -7.78 2.42 29.59
N PRO A 185 -8.60 1.52 28.98
CA PRO A 185 -8.76 0.16 29.48
C PRO A 185 -7.45 -0.56 29.75
N MET A 186 -6.42 -0.27 28.97
CA MET A 186 -5.11 -0.86 29.14
C MET A 186 -4.41 -0.43 30.43
N GLN A 187 -4.65 0.78 30.91
CA GLN A 187 -4.15 1.26 32.20
C GLN A 187 -4.67 0.36 33.33
N ILE A 188 -5.98 0.06 33.32
CA ILE A 188 -6.61 -0.82 34.30
C ILE A 188 -6.06 -2.25 34.20
N ARG A 189 -6.00 -2.80 32.98
CA ARG A 189 -5.49 -4.17 32.72
C ARG A 189 -4.05 -4.32 33.16
N TYR A 190 -3.19 -3.39 32.76
CA TYR A 190 -1.77 -3.41 33.09
C TYR A 190 -1.53 -3.26 34.60
N ALA A 191 -2.16 -2.27 35.23
CA ALA A 191 -2.01 -2.04 36.68
C ALA A 191 -2.55 -3.19 37.51
N THR A 192 -3.69 -3.78 37.14
CA THR A 192 -4.25 -4.97 37.82
C THR A 192 -3.31 -6.18 37.68
N ALA A 193 -2.74 -6.40 36.50
CA ALA A 193 -1.76 -7.47 36.29
C ALA A 193 -0.48 -7.23 37.09
N HIS A 194 -0.03 -5.97 37.15
CA HIS A 194 1.12 -5.55 37.96
C HIS A 194 0.86 -5.81 39.45
N ALA A 195 -0.29 -5.36 39.98
CA ALA A 195 -0.67 -5.60 41.38
C ALA A 195 -0.68 -7.08 41.73
N ARG A 196 -1.19 -7.94 40.86
CA ARG A 196 -1.18 -9.42 41.07
C ARG A 196 0.24 -9.97 41.06
N ARG A 197 1.11 -9.58 40.15
CA ARG A 197 2.52 -10.02 40.08
C ARG A 197 3.31 -9.61 41.30
N HIS A 198 3.05 -8.45 41.86
CA HIS A 198 3.78 -7.87 42.99
C HIS A 198 3.01 -7.99 44.30
N ALA A 199 1.98 -8.83 44.41
CA ALA A 199 1.12 -8.95 45.57
C ALA A 199 1.90 -9.20 46.90
N ALA A 200 2.93 -10.01 46.87
CA ALA A 200 3.76 -10.29 48.07
C ALA A 200 4.58 -9.05 48.48
N ALA A 201 5.09 -8.27 47.60
CA ALA A 201 5.82 -7.01 47.85
C ALA A 201 4.86 -5.95 48.40
N LEU A 202 3.68 -5.81 47.77
CA LEU A 202 2.64 -4.88 48.19
C LEU A 202 2.14 -5.20 49.60
N ALA A 203 2.00 -6.50 49.96
CA ALA A 203 1.62 -6.95 51.30
C ALA A 203 2.68 -6.58 52.36
N ARG A 204 3.96 -6.48 52.00
CA ARG A 204 5.02 -6.01 52.89
C ARG A 204 5.12 -4.50 52.95
N GLY A 205 4.28 -3.80 52.21
CA GLY A 205 4.32 -2.36 52.18
C GLY A 205 5.32 -1.76 51.17
N GLU A 206 5.83 -2.54 50.22
CA GLU A 206 6.71 -2.06 49.18
C GLU A 206 5.88 -1.47 48.02
N VAL A 207 6.34 -0.37 47.41
CA VAL A 207 5.72 0.24 46.23
C VAL A 207 6.58 -0.06 45.02
N SER A 208 6.00 -0.72 44.03
CA SER A 208 6.60 -0.92 42.71
C SER A 208 5.96 0.05 41.74
N GLU A 209 6.72 0.96 41.17
CA GLU A 209 6.23 1.94 40.21
C GLU A 209 5.65 1.28 38.96
N ILE A 210 4.63 1.91 38.42
CA ILE A 210 4.01 1.57 37.15
C ILE A 210 4.27 2.72 36.19
N ARG A 211 4.96 2.44 35.08
CA ARG A 211 5.16 3.37 33.98
C ARG A 211 4.81 2.64 32.70
N VAL A 212 3.73 3.00 32.05
CA VAL A 212 3.25 2.33 30.86
C VAL A 212 2.61 3.30 29.90
N ILE A 213 2.83 3.09 28.61
CA ILE A 213 2.02 3.67 27.54
C ILE A 213 1.20 2.57 26.87
N ALA A 214 0.03 2.94 26.37
CA ALA A 214 -0.85 2.06 25.61
C ALA A 214 -1.24 2.75 24.29
N PRO A 215 -0.43 2.61 23.24
CA PRO A 215 -0.85 3.02 21.91
C PRO A 215 -1.85 2.03 21.33
N GLY A 216 -2.81 2.52 20.52
CA GLY A 216 -3.81 1.63 19.94
C GLY A 216 -4.86 2.34 19.11
N ARG A 217 -5.63 1.56 18.36
CA ARG A 217 -6.81 2.04 17.65
C ARG A 217 -7.96 2.26 18.63
N THR A 218 -8.72 3.30 18.36
CA THR A 218 -9.90 3.70 19.15
C THR A 218 -11.03 4.06 18.19
N TYR A 219 -12.28 4.00 18.68
CA TYR A 219 -13.47 4.07 17.83
C TYR A 219 -14.52 4.98 18.45
N ARG A 220 -15.07 5.91 17.65
CA ARG A 220 -16.16 6.79 18.04
C ARG A 220 -17.10 6.99 16.86
N VAL A 221 -18.40 7.12 17.12
CA VAL A 221 -19.41 7.41 16.08
C VAL A 221 -19.33 8.88 15.69
N ASP A 222 -18.19 9.26 15.11
CA ASP A 222 -17.92 10.64 14.74
C ASP A 222 -17.19 10.67 13.38
N ASN A 223 -17.61 11.53 12.47
CA ASN A 223 -17.07 11.55 11.11
C ASN A 223 -17.20 12.93 10.48
N ASP A 224 -16.09 13.70 10.49
CA ASP A 224 -15.98 14.98 9.80
C ASP A 224 -14.55 15.21 9.26
N ALA A 225 -14.21 16.42 8.85
CA ALA A 225 -12.88 16.75 8.34
C ALA A 225 -11.75 16.62 9.38
N THR A 226 -12.11 16.55 10.68
CA THR A 226 -11.18 16.49 11.82
C THR A 226 -11.35 15.23 12.66
N HIS A 227 -12.39 14.45 12.39
CA HIS A 227 -12.73 13.22 13.10
C HIS A 227 -12.94 12.05 12.14
N SER A 228 -12.42 10.90 12.52
CA SER A 228 -12.62 9.61 11.84
C SER A 228 -13.27 8.63 12.80
N PRO A 229 -14.17 7.75 12.34
CA PRO A 229 -14.75 6.69 13.18
C PRO A 229 -13.72 5.78 13.83
N MET A 230 -12.56 5.63 13.22
CA MET A 230 -11.39 4.97 13.77
C MET A 230 -10.22 5.96 13.74
N PHE A 231 -9.51 6.08 14.85
CA PHE A 231 -8.29 6.88 14.96
C PHE A 231 -7.31 6.21 15.92
N HIS A 232 -6.07 6.70 15.96
CA HIS A 232 -5.02 6.14 16.80
C HIS A 232 -4.77 7.05 18.00
N GLN A 233 -4.68 6.45 19.17
CA GLN A 233 -4.43 7.14 20.43
C GLN A 233 -3.28 6.48 21.18
N VAL A 234 -2.53 7.25 21.93
CA VAL A 234 -1.63 6.75 22.97
C VAL A 234 -2.04 7.33 24.30
N GLU A 235 -2.17 6.49 25.30
CA GLU A 235 -2.34 6.92 26.67
C GLU A 235 -1.17 6.45 27.52
N GLY A 236 -0.79 7.27 28.49
CA GLY A 236 0.26 6.97 29.43
C GLY A 236 -0.23 7.01 30.87
N LEU A 237 0.31 6.12 31.68
CA LEU A 237 0.09 6.03 33.11
C LEU A 237 1.43 5.96 33.84
N TRP A 238 1.61 6.81 34.84
CA TRP A 238 2.70 6.68 35.80
C TRP A 238 2.13 6.76 37.22
N LEU A 239 2.26 5.66 37.97
CA LEU A 239 1.88 5.56 39.38
C LEU A 239 3.08 5.18 40.24
N GLY A 240 3.21 5.80 41.40
CA GLY A 240 4.25 5.53 42.37
C GLY A 240 3.99 6.28 43.67
N GLU A 241 4.91 6.23 44.60
CA GLU A 241 4.75 6.84 45.94
C GLU A 241 4.78 8.38 45.94
N ASN A 242 5.58 8.97 45.03
CA ASN A 242 5.84 10.40 45.01
C ASN A 242 5.65 11.02 43.61
N VAL A 243 4.79 10.46 42.81
CA VAL A 243 4.54 10.92 41.44
C VAL A 243 3.48 12.04 41.46
N SER A 244 3.83 13.19 40.92
CA SER A 244 3.03 14.42 41.04
C SER A 244 2.66 15.02 39.68
N PHE A 245 1.81 16.03 39.71
CA PHE A 245 1.49 16.83 38.53
C PHE A 245 2.69 17.55 37.93
N LYS A 246 3.75 17.80 38.73
CA LYS A 246 5.02 18.34 38.25
C LYS A 246 5.73 17.32 37.33
N ASP A 247 5.66 16.04 37.68
CA ASP A 247 6.26 14.98 36.87
C ASP A 247 5.49 14.79 35.56
N LEU A 248 4.17 14.91 35.56
CA LEU A 248 3.36 14.99 34.34
C LEU A 248 3.86 16.10 33.40
N LYS A 249 4.05 17.31 33.93
CA LYS A 249 4.53 18.47 33.15
C LYS A 249 5.91 18.21 32.55
N ALA A 250 6.83 17.66 33.32
CA ALA A 250 8.19 17.37 32.88
C ALA A 250 8.22 16.27 31.81
N THR A 251 7.50 15.17 32.06
CA THR A 251 7.40 14.03 31.14
C THR A 251 6.79 14.44 29.80
N TYR A 252 5.65 15.15 29.85
CA TYR A 252 4.96 15.53 28.62
C TYR A 252 5.73 16.60 27.81
N LEU A 253 6.41 17.54 28.48
CA LEU A 253 7.30 18.49 27.81
C LEU A 253 8.47 17.77 27.14
N GLY A 254 9.11 16.84 27.85
CA GLY A 254 10.20 16.03 27.30
C GLY A 254 9.73 15.21 26.08
N PHE A 255 8.56 14.61 26.17
CA PHE A 255 7.93 13.90 25.05
C PHE A 255 7.72 14.81 23.84
N CYS A 256 7.08 15.98 24.03
CA CYS A 256 6.82 16.89 22.91
C CYS A 256 8.12 17.35 22.24
N LYS A 257 9.13 17.72 23.00
CA LYS A 257 10.43 18.14 22.47
C LYS A 257 11.09 17.03 21.66
N ALA A 258 11.10 15.81 22.17
CA ALA A 258 11.69 14.67 21.50
C ALA A 258 10.89 14.25 20.27
N PHE A 259 9.55 14.25 20.36
CA PHE A 259 8.67 13.86 19.26
C PHE A 259 8.74 14.84 18.08
N PHE A 260 8.66 16.15 18.36
CA PHE A 260 8.72 17.20 17.34
C PHE A 260 10.15 17.61 16.95
N GLU A 261 11.17 17.05 17.62
CA GLU A 261 12.58 17.35 17.37
C GLU A 261 12.91 18.86 17.46
N THR A 262 12.33 19.52 18.47
CA THR A 262 12.53 20.95 18.70
C THR A 262 12.52 21.31 20.17
N ASP A 263 13.38 22.22 20.56
CA ASP A 263 13.33 22.85 21.88
C ASP A 263 12.44 24.11 21.89
N ASP A 264 12.04 24.58 20.72
CA ASP A 264 11.33 25.83 20.49
C ASP A 264 9.78 25.65 20.60
N LEU A 265 9.37 25.04 21.72
CA LEU A 265 7.94 24.88 22.05
C LEU A 265 7.68 25.10 23.54
N ILE A 266 6.50 25.58 23.87
CA ILE A 266 6.01 25.74 25.24
C ILE A 266 4.70 24.99 25.42
N LEU A 267 4.45 24.57 26.67
CA LEU A 267 3.21 23.92 27.09
C LEU A 267 2.37 24.86 27.94
N ARG A 268 1.05 24.72 27.80
CA ARG A 268 0.05 25.30 28.68
C ARG A 268 -0.88 24.19 29.16
N PHE A 269 -1.18 24.19 30.46
CA PHE A 269 -2.17 23.32 31.06
C PHE A 269 -3.41 24.15 31.37
N ARG A 270 -4.53 23.77 30.81
CA ARG A 270 -5.84 24.40 31.08
C ARG A 270 -6.67 23.48 31.97
N PRO A 271 -7.32 23.97 33.03
CA PRO A 271 -8.25 23.17 33.81
C PRO A 271 -9.32 22.52 32.90
N SER A 272 -9.58 21.25 33.15
CA SER A 272 -10.61 20.48 32.44
C SER A 272 -11.28 19.50 33.40
N TYR A 273 -12.17 18.65 32.91
CA TYR A 273 -12.83 17.60 33.65
C TYR A 273 -12.81 16.28 32.90
N PHE A 274 -12.26 15.26 33.55
CA PHE A 274 -12.39 13.86 33.13
C PHE A 274 -12.75 13.02 34.36
N PRO A 275 -13.66 12.02 34.24
CA PRO A 275 -14.10 11.24 35.39
C PRO A 275 -12.99 10.42 36.05
N PHE A 276 -11.93 10.09 35.31
CA PHE A 276 -10.81 9.26 35.73
C PHE A 276 -9.60 10.03 36.26
N THR A 277 -9.65 11.37 36.28
CA THR A 277 -8.57 12.23 36.82
C THR A 277 -9.10 13.36 37.69
N GLU A 278 -8.34 13.74 38.74
CA GLU A 278 -8.63 14.86 39.62
C GLU A 278 -7.33 15.37 40.30
N PRO A 279 -6.84 16.57 39.96
CA PRO A 279 -7.35 17.50 38.95
C PRO A 279 -7.10 17.03 37.53
N SER A 280 -7.98 17.47 36.63
CA SER A 280 -7.84 17.23 35.18
C SER A 280 -7.34 18.48 34.46
N ALA A 281 -6.59 18.28 33.38
CA ALA A 281 -6.11 19.36 32.53
C ALA A 281 -6.02 18.95 31.07
N GLU A 282 -6.36 19.83 30.19
CA GLU A 282 -6.00 19.77 28.78
C GLU A 282 -4.61 20.36 28.58
N ILE A 283 -3.82 19.78 27.68
CA ILE A 283 -2.47 20.23 27.34
C ILE A 283 -2.49 20.85 25.94
N ASP A 284 -2.11 22.12 25.87
CA ASP A 284 -1.88 22.82 24.63
C ASP A 284 -0.39 23.00 24.42
N ILE A 285 0.06 22.90 23.16
CA ILE A 285 1.40 23.27 22.73
C ILE A 285 1.35 24.54 21.89
N GLN A 286 2.44 25.30 21.92
CA GLN A 286 2.67 26.43 21.02
C GLN A 286 4.11 26.37 20.53
N PHE A 287 4.27 26.31 19.21
CA PHE A 287 5.57 26.48 18.56
C PHE A 287 5.93 27.96 18.55
N GLN A 288 7.19 28.29 18.79
CA GLN A 288 7.67 29.68 18.79
C GLN A 288 8.13 30.11 17.39
N SER A 289 8.39 29.14 16.50
CA SER A 289 8.80 29.37 15.10
C SER A 289 8.03 28.47 14.14
N GLY A 290 8.18 28.74 12.83
CA GLY A 290 7.56 27.94 11.77
C GLY A 290 6.10 28.32 11.45
N PRO A 291 5.41 27.53 10.58
CA PRO A 291 4.06 27.87 10.08
C PRO A 291 2.96 27.91 11.15
N LEU A 292 3.17 27.23 12.28
CA LEU A 292 2.24 27.15 13.40
C LEU A 292 2.63 28.06 14.57
N ALA A 293 3.64 28.92 14.40
CA ALA A 293 4.14 29.80 15.45
C ALA A 293 3.04 30.66 16.07
N GLY A 294 3.08 30.79 17.40
CA GLY A 294 2.17 31.61 18.17
C GLY A 294 0.75 31.05 18.35
N LYS A 295 0.41 29.92 17.71
CA LYS A 295 -0.91 29.29 17.86
C LYS A 295 -0.88 28.25 18.98
N TRP A 296 -1.88 28.31 19.87
CA TRP A 296 -2.12 27.27 20.85
C TRP A 296 -2.88 26.12 20.20
N LEU A 297 -2.36 24.91 20.31
CA LEU A 297 -2.88 23.70 19.71
C LEU A 297 -3.06 22.65 20.80
N GLU A 298 -4.31 22.24 21.02
CA GLU A 298 -4.62 21.15 21.93
C GLU A 298 -4.11 19.83 21.39
N VAL A 299 -3.43 19.07 22.26
CA VAL A 299 -2.77 17.80 21.88
C VAL A 299 -3.06 16.66 22.85
N SER A 300 -3.56 16.94 24.06
CA SER A 300 -3.73 15.89 25.07
C SER A 300 -4.73 16.30 26.14
N GLY A 301 -5.54 15.33 26.61
CA GLY A 301 -6.16 15.37 27.93
C GLY A 301 -5.25 14.68 28.95
N SER A 302 -5.26 15.18 30.20
CA SER A 302 -4.38 14.66 31.25
C SER A 302 -4.90 14.96 32.65
N GLY A 303 -4.26 14.40 33.65
CA GLY A 303 -4.55 14.73 35.03
C GLY A 303 -3.94 13.77 36.04
N GLN A 304 -4.14 14.05 37.31
CA GLN A 304 -3.78 13.12 38.36
C GLN A 304 -4.83 12.01 38.43
N VAL A 305 -4.40 10.77 38.53
CA VAL A 305 -5.31 9.61 38.50
C VAL A 305 -6.25 9.68 39.68
N HIS A 306 -7.55 9.57 39.42
CA HIS A 306 -8.56 9.62 40.46
C HIS A 306 -8.42 8.44 41.45
N PRO A 307 -8.51 8.68 42.77
CA PRO A 307 -8.33 7.62 43.78
C PRO A 307 -9.22 6.39 43.56
N GLN A 308 -10.45 6.57 43.05
CA GLN A 308 -11.33 5.45 42.75
C GLN A 308 -10.79 4.55 41.62
N VAL A 309 -10.13 5.15 40.63
CA VAL A 309 -9.49 4.38 39.54
C VAL A 309 -8.33 3.55 40.08
N VAL A 310 -7.53 4.12 40.98
CA VAL A 310 -6.44 3.39 41.65
C VAL A 310 -6.98 2.20 42.45
N ARG A 311 -8.11 2.38 43.17
CA ARG A 311 -8.78 1.23 43.87
C ARG A 311 -9.26 0.18 42.89
N ASN A 312 -9.82 0.58 41.76
CA ASN A 312 -10.31 -0.34 40.72
C ASN A 312 -9.17 -1.13 40.06
N MET A 313 -7.93 -0.62 40.08
CA MET A 313 -6.71 -1.32 39.69
C MET A 313 -6.25 -2.35 40.75
N GLY A 314 -6.85 -2.36 41.94
CA GLY A 314 -6.41 -3.21 43.07
C GLY A 314 -5.22 -2.64 43.85
N LEU A 315 -5.01 -1.34 43.80
CA LEU A 315 -3.93 -0.61 44.46
C LEU A 315 -4.51 0.31 45.56
N ASP A 316 -3.64 0.64 46.54
CA ASP A 316 -3.97 1.57 47.62
C ASP A 316 -3.75 3.02 47.17
N PRO A 317 -4.79 3.86 47.06
CA PRO A 317 -4.68 5.24 46.59
C PRO A 317 -3.94 6.18 47.57
N GLU A 318 -3.76 5.76 48.83
CA GLU A 318 -2.94 6.52 49.79
C GLU A 318 -1.45 6.30 49.56
N ARG A 319 -1.10 5.30 48.77
CA ARG A 319 0.28 4.90 48.51
C ARG A 319 0.66 5.03 47.03
N PHE A 320 -0.29 4.84 46.13
CA PHE A 320 -0.10 4.96 44.71
C PHE A 320 -0.77 6.22 44.20
N ILE A 321 0.03 7.22 43.95
CA ILE A 321 -0.40 8.49 43.33
C ILE A 321 0.32 8.64 41.99
N GLY A 322 -0.26 9.42 41.10
CA GLY A 322 0.40 9.69 39.84
C GLY A 322 -0.53 10.26 38.78
N PHE A 323 -0.13 10.21 37.55
CA PHE A 323 -0.82 10.89 36.46
C PHE A 323 -1.12 9.94 35.30
N ALA A 324 -2.10 10.37 34.51
CA ALA A 324 -2.39 9.81 33.20
C ALA A 324 -2.51 10.93 32.17
N PHE A 325 -2.28 10.59 30.92
CA PHE A 325 -2.52 11.46 29.76
C PHE A 325 -2.97 10.65 28.55
N GLY A 326 -3.66 11.30 27.60
CA GLY A 326 -4.08 10.68 26.36
C GLY A 326 -3.93 11.64 25.19
N SER A 327 -3.27 11.19 24.11
CA SER A 327 -3.01 11.97 22.91
C SER A 327 -3.39 11.21 21.63
N GLY A 328 -4.04 11.88 20.69
CA GLY A 328 -4.30 11.32 19.36
C GLY A 328 -3.01 11.26 18.53
N ILE A 329 -2.58 10.05 18.14
CA ILE A 329 -1.38 9.86 17.31
C ILE A 329 -1.57 10.51 15.95
N ASP A 330 -2.77 10.41 15.37
CA ASP A 330 -3.12 11.07 14.11
C ASP A 330 -2.94 12.59 14.21
N ARG A 331 -3.40 13.18 15.31
CA ARG A 331 -3.23 14.63 15.59
C ARG A 331 -1.76 15.01 15.70
N LEU A 332 -0.98 14.22 16.41
CA LEU A 332 0.46 14.41 16.53
C LEU A 332 1.16 14.30 15.16
N ALA A 333 0.77 13.31 14.35
CA ALA A 333 1.29 13.14 12.99
C ALA A 333 0.93 14.32 12.08
N MET A 334 -0.32 14.81 12.13
CA MET A 334 -0.74 16.02 11.39
C MET A 334 0.15 17.21 11.71
N LEU A 335 0.43 17.44 12.99
CA LEU A 335 1.25 18.56 13.43
C LEU A 335 2.72 18.40 13.03
N ARG A 336 3.26 17.19 13.13
CA ARG A 336 4.65 16.88 12.77
C ARG A 336 4.92 17.04 11.28
N TYR A 337 4.00 16.56 10.45
CA TYR A 337 4.16 16.53 9.00
C TYR A 337 3.47 17.69 8.26
N GLY A 338 2.82 18.60 9.00
CA GLY A 338 2.12 19.75 8.41
C GLY A 338 0.87 19.37 7.60
N ILE A 339 0.21 18.27 7.95
CA ILE A 339 -0.98 17.78 7.26
C ILE A 339 -2.22 18.47 7.85
N SER A 340 -3.03 19.08 7.00
CA SER A 340 -4.19 19.86 7.41
C SER A 340 -5.52 19.10 7.39
N ASP A 341 -5.57 17.92 6.76
CA ASP A 341 -6.78 17.11 6.59
C ASP A 341 -6.50 15.67 7.03
N LEU A 342 -7.20 15.21 8.06
CA LEU A 342 -7.07 13.86 8.63
C LEU A 342 -7.39 12.76 7.62
N ARG A 343 -8.31 13.01 6.69
CA ARG A 343 -8.77 12.02 5.72
C ARG A 343 -7.66 11.52 4.80
N LEU A 344 -6.64 12.34 4.54
CA LEU A 344 -5.49 11.97 3.72
C LEU A 344 -4.75 10.72 4.25
N PHE A 345 -4.80 10.47 5.55
CA PHE A 345 -4.23 9.25 6.14
C PHE A 345 -5.00 7.98 5.77
N PHE A 346 -6.28 8.09 5.39
CA PHE A 346 -7.18 6.95 5.20
C PHE A 346 -7.63 6.76 3.74
N GLU A 347 -7.42 7.74 2.86
CA GLU A 347 -7.84 7.68 1.45
C GLU A 347 -6.98 6.76 0.57
N GLY A 348 -5.78 6.39 1.02
CA GLY A 348 -4.88 5.50 0.28
C GLY A 348 -4.29 6.13 -1.00
N ASP A 349 -4.25 7.47 -1.10
CA ASP A 349 -3.65 8.16 -2.26
C ASP A 349 -2.13 7.92 -2.30
N VAL A 350 -1.67 7.19 -3.31
CA VAL A 350 -0.26 6.84 -3.49
C VAL A 350 0.63 8.10 -3.62
N ARG A 351 0.13 9.18 -4.20
CA ARG A 351 0.87 10.44 -4.33
C ARG A 351 1.12 11.09 -2.96
N PHE A 352 0.18 10.95 -2.04
CA PHE A 352 0.35 11.38 -0.65
C PHE A 352 1.33 10.45 0.07
N LEU A 353 1.11 9.14 0.00
CA LEU A 353 1.92 8.16 0.73
C LEU A 353 3.37 8.11 0.26
N SER A 354 3.64 8.33 -1.03
CA SER A 354 5.00 8.34 -1.59
C SER A 354 5.90 9.46 -1.02
N GLN A 355 5.34 10.47 -0.37
CA GLN A 355 6.10 11.53 0.30
C GLN A 355 6.78 11.04 1.59
N PHE A 356 6.43 9.85 2.09
CA PHE A 356 6.95 9.23 3.31
C PHE A 356 7.79 7.97 3.03
N ALA A 357 8.02 7.65 1.74
CA ALA A 357 8.80 6.50 1.30
C ALA A 357 10.31 6.77 1.28
#